data_7d5a33cedfe1ea5d0893c82b5afcb4a4
#
_entry.id   7d5a33cedfe1ea5d0893c82b5afcb4a4
#
_cell.length_a   1.000
_cell.length_b   1.000
_cell.length_c   1.000
_cell.angle_alpha   90.00
_cell.angle_beta   90.00
_cell.angle_gamma   90.00
#
_symmetry.space_group_name_H-M   'P 1'
#
loop_
_entity.id
_entity.type
_entity.pdbx_description
1 polymer ?
#
loop_
_entity_poly.entity_id
_entity_poly.type
_entity_poly.pdbx_seq_one_letter_code
_entity_poly.pdbx_strand_id
1 'polypeptide(L)'
;ADYIDVFCETNYFSVDEMDKILLAGKKYGLKPKVHVNQFTSIGGIQKAIEHNAISVDHLEVLSEDDINSLKSNNIISTLLPSCSFFINIPYSPAKKLIHQHIPFALATDYNPGSSPNGNMNLVIALACIKMNISPEAAINAATINGAYAMEIQDEYGSISIGKWANINLTNNINSYGFLPYSFGATHVYKTMIKGKWIN
;
A
#
# COMPACT_ATOMS: atom_id res chain seq x y z
N ALA A 1 -2.00 -11.57 -16.96
CA ALA A 1 -2.11 -10.95 -15.63
C ALA A 1 -1.33 -11.80 -14.64
N ASP A 2 -0.73 -11.15 -13.65
CA ASP A 2 0.08 -11.81 -12.61
C ASP A 2 -0.70 -11.98 -11.32
N TYR A 3 -1.71 -11.12 -11.12
CA TYR A 3 -2.50 -11.09 -9.90
C TYR A 3 -3.99 -11.18 -10.17
N ILE A 4 -4.74 -11.63 -9.16
CA ILE A 4 -6.20 -11.59 -9.09
C ILE A 4 -6.61 -10.77 -7.87
N ASP A 5 -7.64 -9.96 -8.01
CA ASP A 5 -8.16 -9.09 -6.98
C ASP A 5 -9.66 -9.28 -6.79
N VAL A 6 -10.13 -8.95 -5.60
CA VAL A 6 -11.55 -8.89 -5.25
C VAL A 6 -11.76 -7.92 -4.09
N PHE A 7 -12.83 -7.14 -4.14
CA PHE A 7 -13.25 -6.28 -3.04
C PHE A 7 -14.20 -7.04 -2.11
N CYS A 8 -13.62 -7.65 -1.05
CA CYS A 8 -14.37 -8.40 -0.05
C CYS A 8 -14.84 -7.48 1.07
N GLU A 9 -16.12 -7.13 1.07
CA GLU A 9 -16.69 -6.15 1.98
C GLU A 9 -18.20 -6.32 2.12
N THR A 10 -18.81 -5.86 3.22
CA THR A 10 -20.25 -5.85 3.41
C THR A 10 -20.94 -5.12 2.25
N ASN A 11 -21.96 -5.74 1.67
CA ASN A 11 -22.70 -5.28 0.47
C ASN A 11 -21.93 -5.31 -0.85
N TYR A 12 -20.71 -5.86 -0.86
CA TYR A 12 -19.92 -6.18 -2.06
C TYR A 12 -19.74 -7.69 -2.15
N PHE A 13 -18.52 -8.19 -2.36
CA PHE A 13 -18.27 -9.63 -2.34
C PHE A 13 -18.13 -10.15 -0.93
N SER A 14 -18.84 -11.22 -0.62
CA SER A 14 -18.71 -11.98 0.64
C SER A 14 -17.40 -12.76 0.68
N VAL A 15 -17.02 -13.26 1.86
CA VAL A 15 -15.85 -14.13 2.05
C VAL A 15 -15.96 -15.41 1.21
N ASP A 16 -17.16 -16.00 1.10
CA ASP A 16 -17.40 -17.21 0.28
C ASP A 16 -17.27 -16.94 -1.23
N GLU A 17 -17.66 -15.76 -1.68
CA GLU A 17 -17.49 -15.35 -3.08
C GLU A 17 -16.03 -15.05 -3.38
N MET A 18 -15.34 -14.36 -2.45
CA MET A 18 -13.88 -14.16 -2.51
C MET A 18 -13.15 -15.50 -2.63
N ASP A 19 -13.48 -16.49 -1.79
CA ASP A 19 -12.88 -17.83 -1.85
C ASP A 19 -12.99 -18.45 -3.25
N LYS A 20 -14.19 -18.41 -3.85
CA LYS A 20 -14.44 -18.93 -5.20
C LYS A 20 -13.62 -18.19 -6.28
N ILE A 21 -13.55 -16.87 -6.18
CA ILE A 21 -12.80 -16.02 -7.11
C ILE A 21 -11.30 -16.34 -7.03
N LEU A 22 -10.74 -16.42 -5.81
CA LEU A 22 -9.33 -16.72 -5.60
C LEU A 22 -8.97 -18.16 -6.05
N LEU A 23 -9.84 -19.13 -5.80
CA LEU A 23 -9.69 -20.50 -6.31
C LEU A 23 -9.71 -20.53 -7.85
N ALA A 24 -10.55 -19.72 -8.49
CA ALA A 24 -10.55 -19.59 -9.95
C ALA A 24 -9.24 -19.00 -10.47
N GLY A 25 -8.73 -17.92 -9.85
CA GLY A 25 -7.44 -17.33 -10.20
C GLY A 25 -6.26 -18.28 -10.04
N LYS A 26 -6.25 -19.07 -8.98
CA LYS A 26 -5.22 -20.07 -8.71
C LYS A 26 -5.07 -21.09 -9.85
N LYS A 27 -6.17 -21.46 -10.54
CA LYS A 27 -6.12 -22.36 -11.70
C LYS A 27 -5.31 -21.82 -12.87
N TYR A 28 -5.16 -20.49 -12.93
CA TYR A 28 -4.38 -19.77 -13.94
C TYR A 28 -3.03 -19.26 -13.44
N GLY A 29 -2.62 -19.67 -12.23
CA GLY A 29 -1.37 -19.25 -11.62
C GLY A 29 -1.36 -17.80 -11.12
N LEU A 30 -2.53 -17.16 -10.98
CA LEU A 30 -2.63 -15.79 -10.48
C LEU A 30 -2.48 -15.76 -8.95
N LYS A 31 -1.73 -14.79 -8.44
CA LYS A 31 -1.53 -14.57 -7.01
C LYS A 31 -2.55 -13.56 -6.48
N PRO A 32 -3.12 -13.76 -5.29
CA PRO A 32 -4.09 -12.82 -4.75
C PRO A 32 -3.46 -11.53 -4.23
N LYS A 33 -4.11 -10.40 -4.52
CA LYS A 33 -3.94 -9.08 -3.90
C LYS A 33 -5.35 -8.52 -3.75
N VAL A 34 -5.83 -8.33 -2.52
CA VAL A 34 -7.27 -8.18 -2.29
C VAL A 34 -7.61 -6.94 -1.46
N HIS A 35 -8.72 -6.30 -1.80
CA HIS A 35 -9.29 -5.19 -1.05
C HIS A 35 -10.18 -5.72 0.07
N VAL A 36 -9.85 -5.40 1.33
CA VAL A 36 -10.56 -5.90 2.52
C VAL A 36 -10.58 -4.85 3.63
N ASN A 37 -11.55 -4.97 4.53
CA ASN A 37 -11.59 -4.21 5.77
C ASN A 37 -11.59 -2.67 5.59
N GLN A 38 -12.20 -2.19 4.50
CA GLN A 38 -12.36 -0.75 4.27
C GLN A 38 -13.45 -0.16 5.17
N PHE A 39 -14.58 -0.82 5.28
CA PHE A 39 -15.74 -0.36 6.06
C PHE A 39 -16.07 -1.29 7.23
N THR A 40 -15.85 -2.60 7.06
CA THR A 40 -16.16 -3.63 8.05
C THR A 40 -15.10 -4.74 8.05
N SER A 41 -14.94 -5.43 9.19
CA SER A 41 -14.13 -6.64 9.28
C SER A 41 -15.05 -7.85 9.24
N ILE A 42 -15.08 -8.55 8.09
CA ILE A 42 -15.93 -9.72 7.85
C ILE A 42 -15.15 -11.03 7.67
N GLY A 43 -13.83 -11.03 7.96
CA GLY A 43 -12.97 -12.20 7.81
C GLY A 43 -12.20 -12.26 6.49
N GLY A 44 -12.18 -11.17 5.72
CA GLY A 44 -11.46 -11.08 4.43
C GLY A 44 -9.95 -11.27 4.58
N ILE A 45 -9.33 -10.73 5.65
CA ILE A 45 -7.89 -10.90 5.91
C ILE A 45 -7.53 -12.36 6.13
N GLN A 46 -8.28 -13.08 6.97
CA GLN A 46 -8.05 -14.51 7.26
C GLN A 46 -8.16 -15.34 5.97
N LYS A 47 -9.16 -15.05 5.16
CA LYS A 47 -9.36 -15.72 3.87
C LYS A 47 -8.22 -15.40 2.88
N ALA A 48 -7.74 -14.17 2.83
CA ALA A 48 -6.58 -13.77 2.02
C ALA A 48 -5.33 -14.58 2.42
N ILE A 49 -5.09 -14.73 3.72
CA ILE A 49 -3.97 -15.51 4.27
C ILE A 49 -4.08 -16.98 3.87
N GLU A 50 -5.27 -17.61 3.97
CA GLU A 50 -5.50 -18.98 3.52
C GLU A 50 -5.14 -19.21 2.05
N HIS A 51 -5.33 -18.19 1.22
CA HIS A 51 -4.97 -18.21 -0.19
C HIS A 51 -3.54 -17.76 -0.50
N ASN A 52 -2.70 -17.51 0.52
CA ASN A 52 -1.35 -16.98 0.38
C ASN A 52 -1.31 -15.66 -0.41
N ALA A 53 -2.20 -14.74 -0.11
CA ALA A 53 -2.22 -13.43 -0.75
C ALA A 53 -0.92 -12.67 -0.50
N ILE A 54 -0.46 -11.93 -1.50
CA ILE A 54 0.74 -11.11 -1.43
C ILE A 54 0.48 -9.84 -0.62
N SER A 55 -0.69 -9.23 -0.82
CA SER A 55 -1.12 -8.05 -0.05
C SER A 55 -2.61 -8.08 0.26
N VAL A 56 -2.96 -7.35 1.33
CA VAL A 56 -4.31 -6.92 1.66
C VAL A 56 -4.32 -5.41 1.69
N ASP A 57 -5.29 -4.81 1.02
CA ASP A 57 -5.32 -3.38 0.76
C ASP A 57 -6.50 -2.74 1.52
N HIS A 58 -6.39 -1.46 1.91
CA HIS A 58 -7.27 -0.62 2.75
C HIS A 58 -6.99 -0.74 4.26
N LEU A 59 -7.64 -1.64 4.97
CA LEU A 59 -7.43 -1.90 6.40
C LEU A 59 -7.80 -0.71 7.32
N GLU A 60 -8.78 0.10 6.94
CA GLU A 60 -9.30 1.18 7.78
C GLU A 60 -9.92 0.61 9.07
N VAL A 61 -10.50 -0.59 8.99
CA VAL A 61 -11.09 -1.30 10.13
C VAL A 61 -10.28 -2.56 10.44
N LEU A 62 -9.64 -2.60 11.61
CA LEU A 62 -8.86 -3.75 12.07
C LEU A 62 -9.30 -4.17 13.49
N SER A 63 -9.76 -5.41 13.63
CA SER A 63 -9.95 -6.07 14.92
C SER A 63 -8.62 -6.55 15.51
N GLU A 64 -8.64 -7.00 16.77
CA GLU A 64 -7.45 -7.63 17.38
C GLU A 64 -7.09 -8.94 16.67
N ASP A 65 -8.09 -9.71 16.21
CA ASP A 65 -7.86 -10.95 15.48
C ASP A 65 -7.23 -10.69 14.10
N ASP A 66 -7.61 -9.60 13.43
CA ASP A 66 -6.98 -9.17 12.17
C ASP A 66 -5.51 -8.82 12.39
N ILE A 67 -5.20 -8.07 13.45
CA ILE A 67 -3.82 -7.71 13.82
C ILE A 67 -2.98 -8.97 14.10
N ASN A 68 -3.52 -9.90 14.88
CA ASN A 68 -2.83 -11.16 15.20
C ASN A 68 -2.60 -12.01 13.94
N SER A 69 -3.55 -12.03 13.03
CA SER A 69 -3.45 -12.74 11.75
C SER A 69 -2.38 -12.12 10.87
N LEU A 70 -2.36 -10.80 10.71
CA LEU A 70 -1.33 -10.07 9.95
C LEU A 70 0.07 -10.27 10.55
N LYS A 71 0.20 -10.21 11.87
CA LYS A 71 1.49 -10.36 12.58
C LYS A 71 2.11 -11.75 12.39
N SER A 72 1.29 -12.77 12.27
CA SER A 72 1.72 -14.16 12.18
C SER A 72 2.00 -14.63 10.75
N ASN A 73 1.82 -13.75 9.74
CA ASN A 73 1.92 -14.11 8.34
C ASN A 73 2.73 -13.08 7.54
N ASN A 74 3.38 -13.55 6.47
CA ASN A 74 4.16 -12.71 5.55
C ASN A 74 3.26 -12.11 4.46
N ILE A 75 2.32 -11.25 4.86
CA ILE A 75 1.45 -10.53 3.95
C ILE A 75 1.66 -9.03 4.13
N ILE A 76 1.72 -8.29 3.04
CA ILE A 76 1.90 -6.83 3.10
C ILE A 76 0.55 -6.14 3.23
N SER A 77 0.44 -5.26 4.21
CA SER A 77 -0.72 -4.38 4.41
C SER A 77 -0.55 -3.14 3.53
N THR A 78 -1.37 -2.92 2.50
CA THR A 78 -1.28 -1.71 1.66
C THR A 78 -2.29 -0.67 2.14
N LEU A 79 -1.82 0.43 2.69
CA LEU A 79 -2.65 1.49 3.26
C LEU A 79 -2.88 2.61 2.23
N LEU A 80 -4.11 3.11 2.17
CA LEU A 80 -4.61 3.96 1.09
C LEU A 80 -5.14 5.32 1.61
N PRO A 81 -4.30 6.17 2.23
CA PRO A 81 -4.77 7.37 2.90
C PRO A 81 -5.40 8.41 1.96
N SER A 82 -5.12 8.36 0.66
CA SER A 82 -5.76 9.21 -0.35
C SER A 82 -7.25 8.87 -0.50
N CYS A 83 -7.57 7.58 -0.50
CA CYS A 83 -8.95 7.09 -0.51
C CYS A 83 -9.69 7.52 0.77
N SER A 84 -9.13 7.20 1.95
CA SER A 84 -9.73 7.58 3.24
C SER A 84 -9.99 9.09 3.34
N PHE A 85 -9.06 9.91 2.80
CA PHE A 85 -9.22 11.36 2.72
C PHE A 85 -10.39 11.77 1.81
N PHE A 86 -10.43 11.24 0.59
CA PHE A 86 -11.36 11.68 -0.44
C PHE A 86 -12.81 11.32 -0.11
N ILE A 87 -13.06 10.11 0.39
CA ILE A 87 -14.40 9.66 0.78
C ILE A 87 -14.73 9.93 2.26
N ASN A 88 -13.84 10.61 2.98
CA ASN A 88 -14.03 11.07 4.36
C ASN A 88 -14.38 9.93 5.35
N ILE A 89 -13.57 8.85 5.32
CA ILE A 89 -13.65 7.73 6.27
C ILE A 89 -12.45 7.74 7.24
N PRO A 90 -12.47 6.95 8.33
CA PRO A 90 -11.32 6.76 9.20
C PRO A 90 -10.09 6.29 8.43
N TYR A 91 -8.90 6.62 8.93
CA TYR A 91 -7.63 6.16 8.36
C TYR A 91 -7.21 4.83 8.96
N SER A 92 -6.55 4.01 8.16
CA SER A 92 -5.95 2.76 8.62
C SER A 92 -4.98 3.03 9.80
N PRO A 93 -4.96 2.18 10.84
CA PRO A 93 -4.24 2.43 12.08
C PRO A 93 -2.73 2.14 11.98
N ALA A 94 -2.01 2.86 11.10
CA ALA A 94 -0.59 2.63 10.78
C ALA A 94 0.31 2.61 12.02
N LYS A 95 0.07 3.46 13.03
CA LYS A 95 0.83 3.41 14.29
C LYS A 95 0.71 2.06 14.99
N LYS A 96 -0.48 1.46 14.99
CA LYS A 96 -0.72 0.15 15.58
C LYS A 96 0.07 -0.92 14.83
N LEU A 97 0.08 -0.87 13.49
CA LEU A 97 0.88 -1.78 12.68
C LEU A 97 2.38 -1.65 12.99
N ILE A 98 2.91 -0.42 13.10
CA ILE A 98 4.32 -0.18 13.48
C ILE A 98 4.62 -0.79 14.85
N HIS A 99 3.79 -0.53 15.87
CA HIS A 99 4.00 -1.05 17.23
C HIS A 99 3.95 -2.58 17.28
N GLN A 100 3.20 -3.21 16.39
CA GLN A 100 3.12 -4.67 16.27
C GLN A 100 4.14 -5.28 15.30
N HIS A 101 5.05 -4.44 14.73
CA HIS A 101 6.04 -4.85 13.73
C HIS A 101 5.43 -5.50 12.49
N ILE A 102 4.24 -5.06 12.09
CA ILE A 102 3.55 -5.51 10.87
C ILE A 102 3.99 -4.62 9.71
N PRO A 103 4.57 -5.18 8.64
CA PRO A 103 5.00 -4.40 7.49
C PRO A 103 3.80 -3.86 6.72
N PHE A 104 3.92 -2.61 6.23
CA PHE A 104 2.91 -2.02 5.37
C PHE A 104 3.54 -1.20 4.24
N ALA A 105 2.82 -1.11 3.14
CA ALA A 105 3.09 -0.24 2.00
C ALA A 105 2.09 0.92 1.97
N LEU A 106 2.39 1.94 1.18
CA LEU A 106 1.48 3.03 0.83
C LEU A 106 1.23 3.04 -0.68
N ALA A 107 0.00 3.25 -1.09
CA ALA A 107 -0.38 3.40 -2.48
C ALA A 107 -1.44 4.50 -2.67
N THR A 108 -1.65 4.91 -3.93
CA THR A 108 -2.57 6.00 -4.27
C THR A 108 -4.03 5.56 -4.31
N ASP A 109 -4.27 4.28 -4.57
CA ASP A 109 -5.61 3.80 -4.93
C ASP A 109 -6.22 4.60 -6.09
N TYR A 110 -5.41 4.93 -7.10
CA TYR A 110 -5.83 5.83 -8.17
C TYR A 110 -6.99 5.25 -8.98
N ASN A 111 -8.17 5.80 -8.74
CA ASN A 111 -9.40 5.44 -9.45
C ASN A 111 -10.38 6.62 -9.45
N PRO A 112 -11.35 6.68 -10.39
CA PRO A 112 -12.26 7.81 -10.50
C PRO A 112 -13.32 7.88 -9.37
N GLY A 113 -13.55 6.77 -8.63
CA GLY A 113 -14.60 6.67 -7.63
C GLY A 113 -14.22 7.17 -6.25
N SER A 114 -13.04 6.77 -5.77
CA SER A 114 -12.64 6.96 -4.37
C SER A 114 -11.28 7.63 -4.18
N SER A 115 -10.47 7.78 -5.24
CA SER A 115 -9.14 8.41 -5.14
C SER A 115 -8.66 8.94 -6.50
N PRO A 116 -9.23 10.05 -7.01
CA PRO A 116 -8.90 10.56 -8.36
C PRO A 116 -7.57 11.32 -8.41
N ASN A 117 -6.59 10.93 -7.62
CA ASN A 117 -5.28 11.58 -7.53
C ASN A 117 -4.14 10.57 -7.39
N GLY A 118 -3.27 10.46 -8.41
CA GLY A 118 -2.10 9.59 -8.42
C GLY A 118 -0.84 10.18 -7.76
N ASN A 119 -0.95 11.26 -6.96
CA ASN A 119 0.19 11.94 -6.38
C ASN A 119 0.71 11.26 -5.10
N MET A 120 1.79 10.49 -5.21
CA MET A 120 2.44 9.82 -4.06
C MET A 120 3.00 10.81 -3.01
N ASN A 121 3.34 12.06 -3.37
CA ASN A 121 3.75 13.06 -2.38
C ASN A 121 2.58 13.43 -1.46
N LEU A 122 1.36 13.52 -2.00
CA LEU A 122 0.15 13.71 -1.19
C LEU A 122 -0.12 12.50 -0.30
N VAL A 123 0.02 11.28 -0.81
CA VAL A 123 -0.13 10.04 -0.02
C VAL A 123 0.84 10.02 1.17
N ILE A 124 2.12 10.32 0.95
CA ILE A 124 3.14 10.43 1.99
C ILE A 124 2.78 11.53 3.02
N ALA A 125 2.32 12.69 2.55
CA ALA A 125 1.90 13.79 3.43
C ALA A 125 0.70 13.38 4.30
N LEU A 126 -0.33 12.76 3.72
CA LEU A 126 -1.49 12.26 4.46
C LEU A 126 -1.10 11.18 5.48
N ALA A 127 -0.21 10.26 5.13
CA ALA A 127 0.30 9.25 6.04
C ALA A 127 0.99 9.89 7.27
N CYS A 128 1.83 10.89 7.05
CA CYS A 128 2.49 11.61 8.16
C CYS A 128 1.49 12.42 9.00
N ILE A 129 0.58 13.17 8.37
CA ILE A 129 -0.32 14.12 9.04
C ILE A 129 -1.50 13.40 9.71
N LYS A 130 -2.14 12.47 9.00
CA LYS A 130 -3.39 11.82 9.42
C LYS A 130 -3.18 10.48 10.12
N MET A 131 -2.22 9.68 9.64
CA MET A 131 -1.91 8.40 10.25
C MET A 131 -0.80 8.51 11.30
N ASN A 132 -0.20 9.71 11.46
CA ASN A 132 0.81 10.05 12.46
C ASN A 132 2.04 9.13 12.46
N ILE A 133 2.57 8.81 11.28
CA ILE A 133 3.82 8.08 11.11
C ILE A 133 4.96 9.04 10.77
N SER A 134 6.21 8.61 10.98
CA SER A 134 7.36 9.45 10.67
C SER A 134 7.58 9.57 9.15
N PRO A 135 8.25 10.63 8.66
CA PRO A 135 8.61 10.75 7.26
C PRO A 135 9.40 9.56 6.72
N GLU A 136 10.31 8.99 7.53
CA GLU A 136 11.10 7.80 7.17
C GLU A 136 10.21 6.59 6.94
N ALA A 137 9.27 6.35 7.87
CA ALA A 137 8.33 5.23 7.75
C ALA A 137 7.46 5.40 6.50
N ALA A 138 6.95 6.61 6.24
CA ALA A 138 6.12 6.89 5.07
C ALA A 138 6.88 6.73 3.75
N ILE A 139 8.13 7.21 3.66
CA ILE A 139 8.98 7.06 2.47
C ILE A 139 9.32 5.58 2.24
N ASN A 140 9.71 4.84 3.28
CA ASN A 140 9.97 3.40 3.15
C ASN A 140 8.71 2.64 2.72
N ALA A 141 7.55 2.97 3.28
CA ALA A 141 6.28 2.37 2.89
C ALA A 141 5.91 2.65 1.42
N ALA A 142 6.23 3.84 0.91
CA ALA A 142 5.99 4.25 -0.47
C ALA A 142 7.06 3.75 -1.48
N THR A 143 8.15 3.15 -1.00
CA THR A 143 9.27 2.73 -1.86
C THR A 143 9.59 1.24 -1.68
N ILE A 144 10.44 0.88 -0.72
CA ILE A 144 10.91 -0.50 -0.57
C ILE A 144 9.76 -1.45 -0.18
N ASN A 145 8.84 -1.04 0.71
CA ASN A 145 7.71 -1.89 1.07
C ASN A 145 6.69 -2.00 -0.09
N GLY A 146 6.52 -0.92 -0.88
CA GLY A 146 5.75 -0.98 -2.12
C GLY A 146 6.35 -1.98 -3.12
N ALA A 147 7.68 -2.03 -3.23
CA ALA A 147 8.37 -3.01 -4.06
C ALA A 147 8.13 -4.45 -3.55
N TYR A 148 8.14 -4.67 -2.23
CA TYR A 148 7.76 -5.97 -1.64
C TYR A 148 6.31 -6.34 -1.95
N ALA A 149 5.38 -5.39 -1.83
CA ALA A 149 3.97 -5.61 -2.17
C ALA A 149 3.77 -6.00 -3.65
N MET A 150 4.70 -5.62 -4.53
CA MET A 150 4.70 -5.93 -5.97
C MET A 150 5.62 -7.09 -6.33
N GLU A 151 6.29 -7.73 -5.37
CA GLU A 151 7.28 -8.80 -5.58
C GLU A 151 8.45 -8.40 -6.51
N ILE A 152 8.86 -7.14 -6.48
CA ILE A 152 9.95 -6.58 -7.31
C ILE A 152 11.07 -5.97 -6.45
N GLN A 153 11.11 -6.26 -5.17
CA GLN A 153 12.06 -5.69 -4.20
C GLN A 153 13.53 -6.00 -4.53
N ASP A 154 13.81 -7.05 -5.29
CA ASP A 154 15.17 -7.40 -5.68
C ASP A 154 15.73 -6.46 -6.75
N GLU A 155 14.85 -5.84 -7.54
CA GLU A 155 15.21 -4.93 -8.63
C GLU A 155 14.90 -3.45 -8.34
N TYR A 156 13.94 -3.16 -7.44
CA TYR A 156 13.38 -1.82 -7.20
C TYR A 156 13.25 -1.48 -5.72
N GLY A 157 12.82 -0.27 -5.42
CA GLY A 157 12.40 0.20 -4.11
C GLY A 157 13.51 0.76 -3.21
N SER A 158 14.79 0.60 -3.56
CA SER A 158 15.92 1.19 -2.84
C SER A 158 17.08 1.52 -3.77
N ILE A 159 17.94 2.46 -3.34
CA ILE A 159 19.20 2.77 -4.01
C ILE A 159 20.25 1.81 -3.49
N SER A 160 20.44 0.70 -4.19
CA SER A 160 21.39 -0.36 -3.82
C SER A 160 22.09 -0.91 -5.05
N ILE A 161 23.34 -1.40 -4.89
CA ILE A 161 24.09 -2.03 -5.97
C ILE A 161 23.30 -3.25 -6.49
N GLY A 162 23.18 -3.36 -7.81
CA GLY A 162 22.46 -4.44 -8.49
C GLY A 162 20.99 -4.12 -8.81
N LYS A 163 20.40 -3.06 -8.25
CA LYS A 163 19.04 -2.64 -8.58
C LYS A 163 19.01 -1.63 -9.73
N TRP A 164 17.86 -1.57 -10.41
CA TRP A 164 17.64 -0.57 -11.43
C TRP A 164 17.69 0.85 -10.85
N ALA A 165 18.39 1.74 -11.52
CA ALA A 165 18.45 3.15 -11.15
C ALA A 165 17.15 3.86 -11.57
N ASN A 166 16.09 3.66 -10.75
CA ASN A 166 14.84 4.40 -10.79
C ASN A 166 14.89 5.44 -9.66
N ILE A 167 15.28 6.67 -9.99
CA ILE A 167 15.67 7.69 -9.01
C ILE A 167 14.97 9.01 -9.35
N ASN A 168 14.37 9.62 -8.35
CA ASN A 168 13.94 11.01 -8.41
C ASN A 168 15.02 11.91 -7.81
N LEU A 169 15.47 12.90 -8.57
CA LEU A 169 16.29 14.01 -8.08
C LEU A 169 15.36 15.16 -7.74
N THR A 170 15.43 15.65 -6.51
CA THR A 170 14.61 16.77 -6.06
C THR A 170 15.30 18.10 -6.30
N ASN A 171 14.54 19.19 -6.35
CA ASN A 171 15.07 20.52 -6.09
C ASN A 171 15.77 20.55 -4.71
N ASN A 172 16.56 21.57 -4.45
CA ASN A 172 17.22 21.72 -3.15
C ASN A 172 16.16 21.85 -2.04
N ILE A 173 16.11 20.85 -1.17
CA ILE A 173 15.26 20.79 0.03
C ILE A 173 16.14 20.56 1.25
N ASN A 174 15.79 21.18 2.38
CA ASN A 174 16.64 21.14 3.59
C ASN A 174 16.71 19.77 4.25
N SER A 175 15.68 18.95 4.05
CA SER A 175 15.62 17.56 4.54
C SER A 175 14.53 16.77 3.80
N TYR A 176 14.58 15.43 3.87
CA TYR A 176 13.50 14.58 3.37
C TYR A 176 12.17 14.78 4.12
N GLY A 177 12.20 15.26 5.36
CA GLY A 177 11.00 15.65 6.11
C GLY A 177 10.22 16.81 5.50
N PHE A 178 10.85 17.58 4.58
CA PHE A 178 10.16 18.62 3.83
C PHE A 178 9.16 18.06 2.81
N LEU A 179 9.36 16.84 2.33
CA LEU A 179 8.43 16.19 1.38
C LEU A 179 7.00 16.08 1.93
N PRO A 180 6.74 15.46 3.11
CA PRO A 180 5.40 15.45 3.69
C PRO A 180 4.93 16.84 4.16
N TYR A 181 5.84 17.71 4.63
CA TYR A 181 5.52 19.07 5.06
C TYR A 181 4.95 19.93 3.93
N SER A 182 5.43 19.76 2.71
CA SER A 182 4.98 20.52 1.53
C SER A 182 3.61 20.07 0.99
N PHE A 183 2.94 19.17 1.68
CA PHE A 183 1.54 18.77 1.46
C PHE A 183 1.21 18.37 0.02
N GLY A 184 2.01 17.52 -0.56
CA GLY A 184 1.78 16.98 -1.91
C GLY A 184 2.34 17.84 -3.05
N ALA A 185 2.99 18.96 -2.76
CA ALA A 185 3.71 19.70 -3.77
C ALA A 185 4.82 18.84 -4.38
N THR A 186 5.05 18.97 -5.69
CA THR A 186 6.14 18.25 -6.34
C THR A 186 7.46 18.99 -6.17
N HIS A 187 8.46 18.27 -5.68
CA HIS A 187 9.85 18.74 -5.59
C HIS A 187 10.77 17.95 -6.53
N VAL A 188 10.20 17.08 -7.36
CA VAL A 188 10.98 16.32 -8.34
C VAL A 188 11.47 17.27 -9.43
N TYR A 189 12.79 17.40 -9.54
CA TYR A 189 13.48 18.17 -10.58
C TYR A 189 13.72 17.32 -11.82
N LYS A 190 14.18 16.05 -11.64
CA LYS A 190 14.38 15.08 -12.71
C LYS A 190 14.05 13.68 -12.25
N THR A 191 13.64 12.85 -13.16
CA THR A 191 13.41 11.42 -12.94
C THR A 191 14.35 10.58 -13.80
N MET A 192 14.93 9.55 -13.20
CA MET A 192 15.71 8.53 -13.90
C MET A 192 14.94 7.22 -13.90
N ILE A 193 14.82 6.57 -15.04
CA ILE A 193 14.22 5.23 -15.19
C ILE A 193 15.25 4.32 -15.84
N LYS A 194 15.57 3.21 -15.17
CA LYS A 194 16.56 2.21 -15.62
C LYS A 194 17.88 2.86 -16.07
N GLY A 195 18.37 3.83 -15.27
CA GLY A 195 19.62 4.54 -15.53
C GLY A 195 19.57 5.63 -16.59
N LYS A 196 18.40 5.93 -17.17
CA LYS A 196 18.24 6.99 -18.18
C LYS A 196 17.39 8.13 -17.63
N TRP A 197 17.86 9.37 -17.76
CA TRP A 197 17.06 10.56 -17.43
C TRP A 197 15.88 10.68 -18.39
N ILE A 198 14.71 10.91 -17.81
CA ILE A 198 13.50 11.30 -18.54
C ILE A 198 13.13 12.73 -18.14
N ASN A 199 12.60 13.48 -19.07
CA ASN A 199 12.20 14.87 -18.85
C ASN A 199 10.82 14.90 -18.19
#